data_a91ec24964c0a00de120b6e8add9b780
#
_entry.id   a91ec24964c0a00de120b6e8add9b780
#
_cell.length_a   1.000
_cell.length_b   1.000
_cell.length_c   1.000
_cell.angle_alpha   90.00
_cell.angle_beta   90.00
_cell.angle_gamma   90.00
#
_symmetry.space_group_name_H-M   'P 1'
#
loop_
_entity.id
_entity.type
_entity.pdbx_description
1 polymer ?
#
loop_
_entity_poly.entity_id
_entity_poly.type
_entity_poly.pdbx_seq_one_letter_code
_entity_poly.pdbx_strand_id
1 'polypeptide(L)'
;MARLAGSIGGRGKGMKVYIAGKITGDPKYREKFKEAAADIARRGHIPLNPADLPKGMRPKDYMRICFAMIDTADVVVFLPDAKDSAGARLEKAYCEYIGKEMRFWSD
;
A
#
# COMPACT_ATOMS: atom_id res chain seq x y z
N MET A 1 10.48 11.57 8.68
CA MET A 1 9.42 10.58 8.53
C MET A 1 8.63 10.86 7.26
N ALA A 2 8.44 9.85 6.43
CA ALA A 2 7.70 10.02 5.17
C ALA A 2 6.22 10.29 5.44
N ARG A 3 5.63 11.18 4.66
CA ARG A 3 4.22 11.50 4.76
C ARG A 3 3.60 11.60 3.37
N LEU A 4 2.33 11.26 3.29
CA LEU A 4 1.59 11.45 2.06
C LEU A 4 1.28 12.94 1.89
N ALA A 5 1.74 13.51 0.79
CA ALA A 5 1.50 14.92 0.49
C ALA A 5 0.11 15.09 -0.10
N GLY A 6 -0.62 16.11 0.35
CA GLY A 6 -1.93 16.43 -0.18
C GLY A 6 -3.01 15.41 0.15
N SER A 7 -4.07 15.37 -0.64
CA SER A 7 -5.18 14.46 -0.44
C SER A 7 -4.94 13.12 -1.14
N ILE A 8 -5.66 12.10 -0.69
CA ILE A 8 -5.60 10.73 -1.26
C ILE A 8 -6.65 10.61 -2.38
N GLY A 9 -6.63 11.42 -3.35
CA GLY A 9 -7.61 11.41 -4.43
C GLY A 9 -8.71 12.43 -4.20
N GLY A 10 -9.61 12.59 -5.14
CA GLY A 10 -10.56 13.69 -5.19
C GLY A 10 -11.97 13.37 -4.74
N ARG A 11 -12.23 12.22 -4.14
CA ARG A 11 -13.60 11.75 -3.88
C ARG A 11 -14.05 11.85 -2.42
N GLY A 12 -13.36 12.63 -1.60
CA GLY A 12 -13.73 12.80 -0.20
C GLY A 12 -13.30 11.64 0.67
N LYS A 13 -14.10 11.32 1.69
CA LYS A 13 -13.75 10.34 2.74
C LYS A 13 -14.29 8.94 2.41
N GLY A 14 -13.81 7.95 3.15
CA GLY A 14 -14.31 6.58 3.05
C GLY A 14 -13.73 5.77 1.92
N MET A 15 -12.65 6.23 1.28
CA MET A 15 -12.00 5.45 0.24
C MET A 15 -11.18 4.30 0.84
N LYS A 16 -11.15 3.17 0.14
CA LYS A 16 -10.28 2.05 0.50
C LYS A 16 -8.92 2.29 -0.12
N VAL A 17 -7.89 2.32 0.72
CA VAL A 17 -6.52 2.69 0.32
C VAL A 17 -5.57 1.55 0.61
N TYR A 18 -5.04 0.93 -0.43
CA TYR A 18 -4.03 -0.12 -0.29
C TYR A 18 -2.64 0.50 -0.16
N ILE A 19 -1.83 -0.05 0.73
CA ILE A 19 -0.47 0.43 0.99
C ILE A 19 0.54 -0.52 0.35
N ALA A 20 1.36 -0.02 -0.57
CA ALA A 20 2.42 -0.78 -1.20
C ALA A 20 3.79 -0.27 -0.74
N GLY A 21 4.67 -1.17 -0.33
CA GLY A 21 6.00 -0.82 0.13
C GLY A 21 6.86 -2.05 0.34
N LYS A 22 8.09 -1.82 0.80
CA LYS A 22 9.03 -2.91 1.01
C LYS A 22 8.73 -3.65 2.31
N ILE A 23 8.54 -4.96 2.20
CA ILE A 23 8.33 -5.85 3.34
C ILE A 23 9.54 -6.78 3.51
N THR A 24 9.86 -7.55 2.48
CA THR A 24 10.97 -8.50 2.51
C THR A 24 12.30 -7.74 2.66
N GLY A 25 13.07 -8.11 3.67
CA GLY A 25 14.36 -7.48 3.93
C GLY A 25 14.31 -6.22 4.79
N ASP A 26 13.12 -5.83 5.25
CA ASP A 26 12.97 -4.70 6.15
C ASP A 26 12.46 -5.21 7.50
N PRO A 27 13.31 -5.26 8.55
CA PRO A 27 12.89 -5.79 9.85
C PRO A 27 11.85 -4.91 10.56
N LYS A 28 11.69 -3.67 10.12
CA LYS A 28 10.74 -2.72 10.71
C LYS A 28 9.53 -2.46 9.83
N TYR A 29 9.24 -3.36 8.91
CA TYR A 29 8.15 -3.12 7.95
C TYR A 29 6.80 -2.93 8.64
N ARG A 30 6.52 -3.64 9.71
CA ARG A 30 5.22 -3.52 10.39
C ARG A 30 5.00 -2.15 10.99
N GLU A 31 6.03 -1.54 11.56
CA GLU A 31 5.94 -0.18 12.12
C GLU A 31 5.67 0.84 11.04
N LYS A 32 6.42 0.75 9.95
CA LYS A 32 6.29 1.66 8.81
C LYS A 32 4.89 1.60 8.20
N PHE A 33 4.38 0.40 7.97
CA PHE A 33 3.03 0.22 7.41
C PHE A 33 1.96 0.65 8.40
N LYS A 34 2.17 0.41 9.70
CA LYS A 34 1.23 0.83 10.74
C LYS A 34 1.11 2.35 10.79
N GLU A 35 2.22 3.06 10.69
CA GLU A 35 2.21 4.53 10.65
C GLU A 35 1.46 5.05 9.43
N ALA A 36 1.70 4.44 8.28
CA ALA A 36 1.00 4.80 7.06
C ALA A 36 -0.50 4.56 7.18
N ALA A 37 -0.88 3.39 7.71
CA ALA A 37 -2.29 3.06 7.91
C ALA A 37 -2.96 4.03 8.87
N ALA A 38 -2.27 4.41 9.95
CA ALA A 38 -2.80 5.38 10.91
C ALA A 38 -3.03 6.74 10.26
N ASP A 39 -2.13 7.19 9.40
CA ASP A 39 -2.28 8.47 8.71
C ASP A 39 -3.48 8.43 7.74
N ILE A 40 -3.63 7.33 7.01
CA ILE A 40 -4.77 7.13 6.12
C ILE A 40 -6.08 7.16 6.90
N ALA A 41 -6.12 6.48 8.05
CA ALA A 41 -7.32 6.45 8.90
C ALA A 41 -7.65 7.84 9.45
N ARG A 42 -6.63 8.62 9.86
CA ARG A 42 -6.84 9.99 10.34
C ARG A 42 -7.44 10.89 9.26
N ARG A 43 -7.20 10.59 8.00
CA ARG A 43 -7.76 11.35 6.88
C ARG A 43 -9.17 10.91 6.52
N GLY A 44 -9.74 9.96 7.27
CA GLY A 44 -11.11 9.49 7.06
C GLY A 44 -11.25 8.38 6.03
N HIS A 45 -10.16 7.69 5.71
CA HIS A 45 -10.17 6.59 4.74
C HIS A 45 -9.93 5.25 5.41
N ILE A 46 -10.14 4.17 4.67
CA ILE A 46 -10.00 2.79 5.16
C ILE A 46 -8.69 2.21 4.66
N PRO A 47 -7.70 2.00 5.52
CA PRO A 47 -6.44 1.40 5.09
C PRO A 47 -6.59 -0.10 4.86
N LEU A 48 -6.07 -0.57 3.73
CA LEU A 48 -5.91 -1.99 3.46
C LEU A 48 -4.41 -2.28 3.60
N ASN A 49 -4.04 -2.85 4.74
CA ASN A 49 -2.65 -2.97 5.14
C ASN A 49 -2.14 -4.41 4.99
N PRO A 50 -1.30 -4.70 3.98
CA PRO A 50 -0.79 -6.06 3.78
C PRO A 50 0.15 -6.52 4.89
N ALA A 51 0.70 -5.59 5.68
CA ALA A 51 1.56 -5.95 6.80
C ALA A 51 0.80 -6.64 7.94
N ASP A 52 -0.54 -6.59 7.92
CA ASP A 52 -1.36 -7.31 8.89
C ASP A 52 -1.54 -8.79 8.54
N LEU A 53 -1.11 -9.21 7.36
CA LEU A 53 -1.20 -10.62 6.96
C LEU A 53 -0.24 -11.48 7.78
N PRO A 54 -0.58 -12.76 8.01
CA PRO A 54 0.28 -13.66 8.77
C PRO A 54 1.65 -13.83 8.13
N LYS A 55 2.66 -14.03 8.95
CA LYS A 55 4.00 -14.39 8.49
C LYS A 55 4.02 -15.87 8.07
N GLY A 56 4.99 -16.23 7.24
CA GLY A 56 5.30 -17.62 6.94
C GLY A 56 4.61 -18.20 5.72
N MET A 57 3.83 -17.41 5.00
CA MET A 57 3.27 -17.87 3.72
C MET A 57 4.29 -17.69 2.60
N ARG A 58 4.05 -18.38 1.48
CA ARG A 58 4.92 -18.29 0.31
C ARG A 58 4.68 -16.97 -0.42
N PRO A 59 5.67 -16.46 -1.16
CA PRO A 59 5.50 -15.21 -1.92
C PRO A 59 4.27 -15.20 -2.82
N LYS A 60 3.96 -16.31 -3.47
CA LYS A 60 2.77 -16.39 -4.35
C LYS A 60 1.46 -16.24 -3.58
N ASP A 61 1.42 -16.69 -2.32
CA ASP A 61 0.22 -16.54 -1.50
C ASP A 61 -0.02 -15.09 -1.15
N TYR A 62 1.05 -14.38 -0.76
CA TYR A 62 0.96 -12.95 -0.50
C TYR A 62 0.52 -12.18 -1.74
N MET A 63 1.08 -12.51 -2.90
CA MET A 63 0.72 -11.80 -4.14
C MET A 63 -0.76 -11.98 -4.48
N ARG A 64 -1.30 -13.17 -4.30
CA ARG A 64 -2.73 -13.42 -4.54
C ARG A 64 -3.61 -12.56 -3.66
N ILE A 65 -3.30 -12.53 -2.37
CA ILE A 65 -4.08 -11.74 -1.40
C ILE A 65 -3.91 -10.25 -1.68
N CYS A 66 -2.69 -9.80 -1.91
CA CYS A 66 -2.40 -8.40 -2.16
C CYS A 66 -3.04 -7.89 -3.45
N PHE A 67 -3.05 -8.71 -4.50
CA PHE A 67 -3.74 -8.34 -5.74
C PHE A 67 -5.25 -8.20 -5.51
N ALA A 68 -5.84 -9.08 -4.71
CA ALA A 68 -7.25 -8.96 -4.35
C ALA A 68 -7.52 -7.69 -3.54
N MET A 69 -6.61 -7.32 -2.63
CA MET A 69 -6.70 -6.07 -1.88
C MET A 69 -6.61 -4.86 -2.81
N ILE A 70 -5.71 -4.91 -3.80
CA ILE A 70 -5.59 -3.85 -4.81
C ILE A 70 -6.88 -3.74 -5.62
N ASP A 71 -7.43 -4.87 -6.05
CA ASP A 71 -8.69 -4.87 -6.80
C ASP A 71 -9.82 -4.23 -5.98
N THR A 72 -9.82 -4.47 -4.69
CA THR A 72 -10.83 -3.94 -3.76
C THR A 72 -10.61 -2.45 -3.48
N ALA A 73 -9.37 -1.99 -3.53
CA ALA A 73 -9.01 -0.61 -3.20
C ALA A 73 -9.52 0.39 -4.23
N ASP A 74 -9.80 1.60 -3.76
CA ASP A 74 -10.11 2.73 -4.64
C ASP A 74 -8.83 3.39 -5.13
N VAL A 75 -7.76 3.35 -4.31
CA VAL A 75 -6.48 3.96 -4.63
C VAL A 75 -5.37 3.17 -3.97
N VAL A 76 -4.20 3.14 -4.60
CA VAL A 76 -3.00 2.50 -4.04
C VAL A 76 -1.97 3.58 -3.75
N VAL A 77 -1.46 3.61 -2.52
CA VAL A 77 -0.38 4.52 -2.15
C VAL A 77 0.92 3.73 -2.04
N PHE A 78 1.98 4.27 -2.63
CA PHE A 78 3.30 3.64 -2.64
C PHE A 78 4.21 4.37 -1.66
N LEU A 79 4.77 3.62 -0.70
CA LEU A 79 5.75 4.17 0.23
C LEU A 79 7.06 4.48 -0.52
N PRO A 80 7.91 5.35 0.05
CA PRO A 80 9.15 5.74 -0.64
C PRO A 80 10.06 4.59 -1.04
N ASP A 81 10.06 3.49 -0.27
CA ASP A 81 10.90 2.33 -0.54
C ASP A 81 10.26 1.29 -1.48
N ALA A 82 9.09 1.57 -2.02
CA ALA A 82 8.42 0.63 -2.92
C ALA A 82 9.28 0.31 -4.15
N LYS A 83 10.04 1.28 -4.63
CA LYS A 83 10.96 1.10 -5.76
C LYS A 83 12.04 0.04 -5.50
N ASP A 84 12.32 -0.24 -4.24
CA ASP A 84 13.35 -1.20 -3.82
C ASP A 84 12.76 -2.57 -3.49
N SER A 85 11.49 -2.78 -3.78
CA SER A 85 10.77 -4.02 -3.50
C SER A 85 10.27 -4.66 -4.79
N ALA A 86 10.69 -5.89 -5.05
CA ALA A 86 10.23 -6.61 -6.23
C ALA A 86 8.71 -6.78 -6.22
N GLY A 87 8.14 -7.11 -5.06
CA GLY A 87 6.69 -7.25 -4.92
C GLY A 87 5.95 -5.95 -5.17
N ALA A 88 6.42 -4.84 -4.59
CA ALA A 88 5.77 -3.54 -4.78
C ALA A 88 5.90 -3.06 -6.23
N ARG A 89 7.02 -3.35 -6.91
CA ARG A 89 7.16 -3.02 -8.32
C ARG A 89 6.18 -3.81 -9.19
N LEU A 90 5.95 -5.07 -8.85
CA LEU A 90 4.96 -5.89 -9.54
C LEU A 90 3.55 -5.35 -9.32
N GLU A 91 3.25 -4.92 -8.10
CA GLU A 91 1.96 -4.31 -7.78
C GLU A 91 1.75 -3.01 -8.55
N LYS A 92 2.82 -2.21 -8.70
CA LYS A 92 2.75 -0.98 -9.49
C LYS A 92 2.44 -1.28 -10.95
N ALA A 93 3.11 -2.27 -11.53
CA ALA A 93 2.85 -2.69 -12.91
C ALA A 93 1.40 -3.16 -13.08
N TYR A 94 0.89 -3.91 -12.11
CA TYR A 94 -0.50 -4.35 -12.12
C TYR A 94 -1.46 -3.18 -12.07
N CYS A 95 -1.22 -2.22 -11.17
CA CYS A 95 -2.03 -1.01 -11.09
C CYS A 95 -2.06 -0.25 -12.41
N GLU A 96 -0.90 -0.12 -13.05
CA GLU A 96 -0.80 0.54 -14.35
C GLU A 96 -1.64 -0.19 -15.41
N TYR A 97 -1.54 -1.51 -15.41
CA TYR A 97 -2.23 -2.32 -16.39
C TYR A 97 -3.75 -2.22 -16.26
N ILE A 98 -4.28 -2.21 -15.03
CA ILE A 98 -5.73 -2.17 -14.80
C ILE A 98 -6.28 -0.74 -14.68
N GLY A 99 -5.43 0.26 -14.76
CA GLY A 99 -5.85 1.67 -14.64
C GLY A 99 -6.23 2.08 -13.22
N LYS A 100 -5.64 1.45 -12.22
CA LYS A 100 -5.89 1.79 -10.82
C LYS A 100 -5.24 3.12 -10.46
N GLU A 101 -5.96 3.98 -9.75
CA GLU A 101 -5.42 5.25 -9.25
C GLU A 101 -4.26 5.00 -8.31
N MET A 102 -3.16 5.74 -8.49
CA MET A 102 -1.95 5.59 -7.67
C MET A 102 -1.53 6.94 -7.10
N ARG A 103 -1.00 6.90 -5.88
CA ARG A 103 -0.38 8.06 -5.23
C ARG A 103 0.96 7.61 -4.65
N PHE A 104 1.90 8.54 -4.57
CA PHE A 104 3.26 8.23 -4.14
C PHE A 104 3.59 9.04 -2.90
N TRP A 105 4.05 8.35 -1.86
CA TRP A 105 4.46 8.97 -0.62
C TRP A 105 5.86 9.53 -0.80
N SER A 106 6.08 10.78 -0.42
CA SER A 106 7.41 11.38 -0.49
C SER A 106 8.09 11.38 0.87
N ASP A 107 9.40 11.38 0.82
CA ASP A 107 10.22 11.49 2.03
C ASP A 107 10.20 12.90 2.60
#